data_ae1e2c94f1ae79878152fd634188ba39
#
_entry.id   ae1e2c94f1ae79878152fd634188ba39
#
_cell.length_a   1.000
_cell.length_b   1.000
_cell.length_c   1.000
_cell.angle_alpha   90.00
_cell.angle_beta   90.00
_cell.angle_gamma   90.00
#
_symmetry.space_group_name_H-M   'P 1'
#
loop_
_entity.id
_entity.type
_entity.pdbx_description
1 polymer ?
#
loop_
_entity_poly.entity_id
_entity_poly.type
_entity_poly.pdbx_seq_one_letter_code
_entity_poly.pdbx_strand_id
1 'polypeptide(L)'
;MLQGLSSSALLMPGLELKVPDADAPAVFRRGALITGLTACAARDRSYELVFTAIPYSERYSFRPARIAKPVMAGTLPARVTSTTANDIYAHIDKDGRYRVNLDFDREAWKPGYESLWVRQSRPYAGDTYGLHLPLLAGTEVSIAFEGGNPDRS
;
A
#
# COMPACT_ATOMS: atom_id res chain seq x y z
N MET A 1 13.04 10.34 -24.44
CA MET A 1 11.71 10.43 -23.83
C MET A 1 10.91 11.42 -24.66
N LEU A 2 9.69 11.10 -25.01
CA LEU A 2 8.73 11.99 -25.68
C LEU A 2 7.78 12.54 -24.64
N GLN A 3 7.46 13.82 -24.73
CA GLN A 3 6.40 14.45 -23.95
C GLN A 3 5.39 15.04 -24.93
N GLY A 4 4.11 14.84 -24.66
CA GLY A 4 3.04 15.32 -25.51
C GLY A 4 1.83 15.79 -24.72
N LEU A 5 0.98 16.54 -25.40
CA LEU A 5 -0.30 17.02 -24.90
C LEU A 5 -1.43 16.32 -25.66
N SER A 6 -2.52 16.03 -24.97
CA SER A 6 -3.71 15.44 -25.57
C SER A 6 -4.97 15.89 -24.82
N SER A 7 -6.06 15.95 -25.52
CA SER A 7 -7.41 16.13 -24.94
C SER A 7 -8.18 14.80 -24.82
N SER A 8 -7.57 13.68 -25.19
CA SER A 8 -8.21 12.37 -25.16
C SER A 8 -8.12 11.74 -23.78
N ALA A 9 -9.25 11.42 -23.18
CA ALA A 9 -9.34 10.70 -21.92
C ALA A 9 -9.04 9.19 -22.05
N LEU A 10 -8.81 8.68 -23.27
CA LEU A 10 -8.57 7.26 -23.51
C LEU A 10 -7.11 6.84 -23.37
N LEU A 11 -6.19 7.80 -23.23
CA LEU A 11 -4.77 7.49 -23.07
C LEU A 11 -4.49 6.95 -21.66
N MET A 12 -3.73 5.86 -21.60
CA MET A 12 -3.32 5.20 -20.35
C MET A 12 -1.85 4.77 -20.43
N PRO A 13 -1.13 4.68 -19.30
CA PRO A 13 0.19 4.06 -19.26
C PRO A 13 0.12 2.61 -19.78
N GLY A 14 1.10 2.24 -20.60
CA GLY A 14 1.15 0.93 -21.23
C GLY A 14 0.50 0.85 -22.61
N LEU A 15 -0.19 1.89 -23.07
CA LEU A 15 -0.71 1.94 -24.44
C LEU A 15 0.37 2.34 -25.44
N GLU A 16 0.27 1.72 -26.63
CA GLU A 16 1.05 2.14 -27.80
C GLU A 16 0.35 3.34 -28.46
N LEU A 17 1.10 4.40 -28.63
CA LEU A 17 0.70 5.59 -29.38
C LEU A 17 1.39 5.58 -30.73
N LYS A 18 0.66 5.56 -31.81
CA LYS A 18 1.19 5.78 -33.16
C LYS A 18 1.23 7.27 -33.42
N VAL A 19 2.43 7.75 -33.76
CA VAL A 19 2.65 9.16 -34.13
C VAL A 19 2.76 9.21 -35.65
N PRO A 20 1.68 9.62 -36.36
CA PRO A 20 1.63 9.60 -37.82
C PRO A 20 2.39 10.75 -38.49
N ASP A 21 3.18 11.50 -37.74
CA ASP A 21 3.89 12.67 -38.21
C ASP A 21 5.18 12.31 -38.92
N ALA A 22 5.37 12.86 -40.11
CA ALA A 22 6.60 12.72 -40.90
C ALA A 22 7.82 13.35 -40.19
N ASP A 23 7.60 14.36 -39.35
CA ASP A 23 8.64 15.08 -38.61
C ASP A 23 8.96 14.41 -37.25
N ALA A 24 8.27 13.33 -36.90
CA ALA A 24 8.57 12.59 -35.68
C ALA A 24 10.01 12.03 -35.70
N PRO A 25 10.77 12.16 -34.61
CA PRO A 25 12.11 11.60 -34.52
C PRO A 25 12.13 10.13 -34.93
N ALA A 26 13.14 9.71 -35.68
CA ALA A 26 13.22 8.37 -36.27
C ALA A 26 13.02 7.22 -35.26
N VAL A 27 13.39 7.43 -33.98
CA VAL A 27 13.23 6.46 -32.90
C VAL A 27 11.76 6.21 -32.53
N PHE A 28 10.84 7.12 -32.86
CA PHE A 28 9.40 7.00 -32.60
C PHE A 28 8.57 6.61 -33.84
N ARG A 29 9.20 6.38 -34.98
CA ARG A 29 8.49 5.97 -36.23
C ARG A 29 7.75 4.64 -36.09
N ARG A 30 8.19 3.77 -35.17
CA ARG A 30 7.51 2.50 -34.85
C ARG A 30 6.40 2.65 -33.82
N GLY A 31 6.22 3.84 -33.27
CA GLY A 31 5.29 4.15 -32.18
C GLY A 31 5.98 4.56 -30.89
N ALA A 32 5.20 4.98 -29.95
CA ALA A 32 5.61 5.37 -28.62
C ALA A 32 4.80 4.59 -27.59
N LEU A 33 5.45 4.12 -26.54
CA LEU A 33 4.79 3.49 -25.40
C LEU A 33 4.62 4.53 -24.30
N ILE A 34 3.39 4.78 -23.88
CA ILE A 34 3.07 5.73 -22.82
C ILE A 34 3.56 5.16 -21.48
N THR A 35 4.39 5.92 -20.77
CA THR A 35 5.00 5.52 -19.50
C THR A 35 4.40 6.24 -18.29
N GLY A 36 3.81 7.39 -18.51
CA GLY A 36 3.15 8.16 -17.46
C GLY A 36 2.23 9.22 -18.04
N LEU A 37 1.27 9.66 -17.25
CA LEU A 37 0.36 10.73 -17.61
C LEU A 37 -0.03 11.56 -16.38
N THR A 38 -0.32 12.83 -16.63
CA THR A 38 -0.93 13.75 -15.68
C THR A 38 -2.10 14.41 -16.37
N ALA A 39 -3.29 14.24 -15.83
CA ALA A 39 -4.51 14.82 -16.37
C ALA A 39 -5.02 15.95 -15.46
N CYS A 40 -5.50 17.01 -16.07
CA CYS A 40 -6.19 18.11 -15.42
C CYS A 40 -7.59 18.24 -16.01
N ALA A 41 -8.60 18.28 -15.12
CA ALA A 41 -9.97 18.55 -15.50
C ALA A 41 -10.62 19.46 -14.45
N ALA A 42 -11.33 20.48 -14.87
CA ALA A 42 -12.11 21.33 -14.00
C ALA A 42 -13.41 21.72 -14.71
N ARG A 43 -14.42 22.17 -13.93
CA ARG A 43 -15.72 22.52 -14.49
C ARG A 43 -15.64 23.68 -15.49
N ASP A 44 -14.64 24.55 -15.33
CA ASP A 44 -14.39 25.77 -16.11
C ASP A 44 -13.27 25.61 -17.15
N ARG A 45 -12.68 24.42 -17.28
CA ARG A 45 -11.56 24.18 -18.20
C ARG A 45 -11.76 22.87 -18.97
N SER A 46 -11.31 22.91 -20.23
CA SER A 46 -11.24 21.69 -21.03
C SER A 46 -10.29 20.65 -20.40
N TYR A 47 -10.60 19.41 -20.63
CA TYR A 47 -9.73 18.30 -20.23
C TYR A 47 -8.39 18.40 -20.97
N GLU A 48 -7.32 18.42 -20.21
CA GLU A 48 -5.95 18.41 -20.72
C GLU A 48 -5.16 17.26 -20.08
N LEU A 49 -4.39 16.59 -20.90
CA LEU A 49 -3.56 15.48 -20.48
C LEU A 49 -2.15 15.67 -21.02
N VAL A 50 -1.17 15.69 -20.10
CA VAL A 50 0.25 15.62 -20.41
C VAL A 50 0.70 14.18 -20.25
N PHE A 51 1.35 13.62 -21.26
CA PHE A 51 1.89 12.28 -21.19
C PHE A 51 3.39 12.24 -21.48
N THR A 52 4.03 11.23 -20.93
CA THR A 52 5.42 10.86 -21.24
C THR A 52 5.45 9.51 -21.89
N ALA A 53 6.33 9.33 -22.87
CA ALA A 53 6.45 8.09 -23.62
C ALA A 53 7.90 7.77 -23.96
N ILE A 54 8.17 6.50 -24.20
CA ILE A 54 9.45 5.96 -24.72
C ILE A 54 9.21 5.36 -26.09
N PRO A 55 10.26 5.16 -26.92
CA PRO A 55 10.10 4.48 -28.19
C PRO A 55 9.50 3.07 -27.98
N TYR A 56 8.55 2.71 -28.83
CA TYR A 56 7.99 1.36 -28.82
C TYR A 56 9.02 0.34 -29.29
N SER A 57 9.06 -0.82 -28.64
CA SER A 57 9.92 -1.94 -29.03
C SER A 57 9.23 -3.27 -28.70
N GLU A 58 9.26 -4.20 -29.64
CA GLU A 58 8.79 -5.58 -29.43
C GLU A 58 9.77 -6.42 -28.57
N ARG A 59 11.02 -5.95 -28.45
CA ARG A 59 12.09 -6.70 -27.77
C ARG A 59 12.15 -6.52 -26.29
N TYR A 60 11.55 -5.46 -25.75
CA TYR A 60 11.48 -5.20 -24.32
C TYR A 60 10.15 -4.56 -23.94
N SER A 61 9.66 -4.87 -22.77
CA SER A 61 8.50 -4.22 -22.15
C SER A 61 8.97 -3.16 -21.15
N PHE A 62 8.24 -2.06 -21.09
CA PHE A 62 8.46 -1.04 -20.06
C PHE A 62 8.14 -1.61 -18.68
N ARG A 63 9.07 -1.43 -17.76
CA ARG A 63 8.87 -1.72 -16.34
C ARG A 63 9.08 -0.43 -15.55
N PRO A 64 8.08 0.05 -14.80
CA PRO A 64 8.26 1.19 -13.93
C PRO A 64 9.32 0.89 -12.87
N ALA A 65 10.01 1.93 -12.41
CA ALA A 65 10.96 1.78 -11.30
C ALA A 65 10.22 1.24 -10.06
N ARG A 66 10.84 0.30 -9.38
CA ARG A 66 10.31 -0.20 -8.12
C ARG A 66 10.41 0.89 -7.06
N ILE A 67 9.28 1.20 -6.45
CA ILE A 67 9.25 2.04 -5.27
C ILE A 67 9.76 1.18 -4.11
N ALA A 68 10.73 1.70 -3.34
CA ALA A 68 11.20 1.02 -2.15
C ALA A 68 10.03 0.86 -1.15
N LYS A 69 9.88 -0.33 -0.58
CA LYS A 69 8.91 -0.52 0.49
C LYS A 69 9.28 0.37 1.69
N PRO A 70 8.30 0.99 2.34
CA PRO A 70 8.57 1.69 3.59
C PRO A 70 9.07 0.70 4.65
N VAL A 71 10.01 1.14 5.46
CA VAL A 71 10.58 0.34 6.55
C VAL A 71 10.23 1.00 7.87
N MET A 72 9.61 0.24 8.75
CA MET A 72 9.31 0.65 10.12
C MET A 72 10.51 0.34 11.00
N ALA A 73 11.27 1.36 11.34
CA ALA A 73 12.53 1.22 12.08
C ALA A 73 12.37 1.06 13.61
N GLY A 74 11.14 1.13 14.12
CA GLY A 74 10.87 1.09 15.55
C GLY A 74 9.58 0.34 15.85
N THR A 75 9.03 0.60 17.03
CA THR A 75 7.74 0.08 17.47
C THR A 75 6.69 1.19 17.45
N LEU A 76 5.43 0.81 17.32
CA LEU A 76 4.28 1.71 17.44
C LEU A 76 3.48 1.38 18.71
N PRO A 77 3.04 2.40 19.48
CA PRO A 77 2.17 2.19 20.62
C PRO A 77 0.77 1.80 20.15
N ALA A 78 0.17 0.87 20.88
CA ALA A 78 -1.18 0.41 20.62
C ALA A 78 -1.83 -0.08 21.92
N ARG A 79 -3.15 -0.28 21.90
CA ARG A 79 -3.91 -0.87 22.99
C ARG A 79 -4.62 -2.13 22.54
N VAL A 80 -4.56 -3.15 23.38
CA VAL A 80 -5.29 -4.40 23.16
C VAL A 80 -6.80 -4.14 23.22
N THR A 81 -7.55 -4.70 22.27
CA THR A 81 -9.00 -4.49 22.16
C THR A 81 -9.80 -5.76 22.42
N SER A 82 -11.11 -5.60 22.63
CA SER A 82 -12.08 -6.67 22.74
C SER A 82 -13.23 -6.46 21.76
N THR A 83 -13.90 -7.54 21.38
CA THR A 83 -15.12 -7.48 20.55
C THR A 83 -16.33 -6.95 21.31
N THR A 84 -16.24 -6.87 22.63
CA THR A 84 -17.30 -6.37 23.54
C THR A 84 -16.84 -5.04 24.14
N ALA A 85 -17.68 -4.04 24.04
CA ALA A 85 -17.40 -2.74 24.66
C ALA A 85 -17.32 -2.88 26.19
N ASN A 86 -16.32 -2.21 26.79
CA ASN A 86 -16.06 -2.22 28.24
C ASN A 86 -15.77 -3.61 28.84
N ASP A 87 -15.33 -4.56 28.00
CA ASP A 87 -14.88 -5.86 28.49
C ASP A 87 -13.53 -5.71 29.21
N ILE A 88 -13.33 -6.49 30.24
CA ILE A 88 -12.03 -6.59 30.95
C ILE A 88 -11.09 -7.51 30.17
N TYR A 89 -11.63 -8.51 29.48
CA TYR A 89 -10.85 -9.53 28.79
C TYR A 89 -10.61 -9.18 27.34
N ALA A 90 -9.39 -9.33 26.89
CA ALA A 90 -9.07 -9.19 25.48
C ALA A 90 -9.66 -10.33 24.65
N HIS A 91 -10.07 -10.02 23.43
CA HIS A 91 -10.42 -11.05 22.47
C HIS A 91 -9.15 -11.73 21.94
N ILE A 92 -9.04 -13.02 22.21
CA ILE A 92 -7.91 -13.86 21.80
C ILE A 92 -8.40 -14.96 20.86
N ASP A 93 -7.69 -15.24 19.81
CA ASP A 93 -8.00 -16.35 18.92
C ASP A 93 -7.37 -17.68 19.39
N LYS A 94 -7.68 -18.76 18.68
CA LYS A 94 -7.15 -20.09 18.97
C LYS A 94 -5.62 -20.21 18.87
N ASP A 95 -4.97 -19.29 18.16
CA ASP A 95 -3.51 -19.24 17.99
C ASP A 95 -2.84 -18.29 18.99
N GLY A 96 -3.62 -17.75 19.95
CA GLY A 96 -3.13 -16.84 20.98
C GLY A 96 -2.77 -15.45 20.47
N ARG A 97 -3.42 -15.00 19.39
CA ARG A 97 -3.24 -13.67 18.81
C ARG A 97 -4.28 -12.70 19.34
N TYR A 98 -3.94 -11.42 19.33
CA TYR A 98 -4.77 -10.32 19.80
C TYR A 98 -5.11 -9.36 18.67
N ARG A 99 -6.14 -8.55 18.90
CA ARG A 99 -6.42 -7.36 18.11
C ARG A 99 -6.06 -6.13 18.93
N VAL A 100 -5.57 -5.13 18.23
CA VAL A 100 -5.06 -3.91 18.84
C VAL A 100 -5.60 -2.69 18.10
N ASN A 101 -5.72 -1.57 18.81
CA ASN A 101 -5.94 -0.27 18.22
C ASN A 101 -4.63 0.52 18.32
N LEU A 102 -4.12 0.99 17.18
CA LEU A 102 -2.93 1.82 17.13
C LEU A 102 -3.28 3.24 17.63
N ASP A 103 -2.45 3.82 18.47
CA ASP A 103 -2.75 5.10 19.12
C ASP A 103 -2.89 6.29 18.15
N PHE A 104 -2.35 6.18 16.95
CA PHE A 104 -2.54 7.19 15.91
C PHE A 104 -3.81 7.02 15.08
N ASP A 105 -4.46 5.85 15.14
CA ASP A 105 -5.69 5.57 14.42
C ASP A 105 -6.87 6.25 15.13
N ARG A 106 -7.53 7.16 14.44
CA ARG A 106 -8.66 7.95 14.94
C ARG A 106 -9.99 7.54 14.32
N GLU A 107 -9.99 6.48 13.52
CA GLU A 107 -11.22 5.98 12.93
C GLU A 107 -12.12 5.31 13.98
N ALA A 108 -13.42 5.47 13.82
CA ALA A 108 -14.42 4.85 14.69
C ALA A 108 -14.69 3.40 14.23
N TRP A 109 -13.81 2.49 14.59
CA TRP A 109 -13.97 1.08 14.30
C TRP A 109 -15.03 0.40 15.15
N LYS A 110 -15.60 -0.66 14.62
CA LYS A 110 -16.34 -1.60 15.44
C LYS A 110 -15.38 -2.28 16.43
N PRO A 111 -15.73 -2.36 17.74
CA PRO A 111 -14.88 -3.00 18.74
C PRO A 111 -14.37 -4.38 18.30
N GLY A 112 -13.07 -4.61 18.39
CA GLY A 112 -12.40 -5.84 17.99
C GLY A 112 -12.11 -5.97 16.48
N TYR A 113 -12.31 -4.90 15.68
CA TYR A 113 -12.02 -4.89 14.25
C TYR A 113 -11.02 -3.80 13.84
N GLU A 114 -10.34 -3.22 14.82
CA GLU A 114 -9.38 -2.11 14.65
C GLU A 114 -8.09 -2.55 13.96
N SER A 115 -7.76 -3.83 14.00
CA SER A 115 -6.58 -4.39 13.35
C SER A 115 -6.81 -5.80 12.80
N LEU A 116 -5.85 -6.31 12.09
CA LEU A 116 -5.68 -7.75 11.87
C LEU A 116 -5.19 -8.42 13.17
N TRP A 117 -5.07 -9.74 13.15
CA TRP A 117 -4.55 -10.49 14.28
C TRP A 117 -3.04 -10.30 14.43
N VAL A 118 -2.62 -9.86 15.62
CA VAL A 118 -1.22 -9.59 15.98
C VAL A 118 -0.75 -10.63 16.98
N ARG A 119 0.44 -11.17 16.78
CA ARG A 119 1.04 -12.16 17.69
C ARG A 119 1.66 -11.47 18.90
N GLN A 120 1.44 -12.05 20.07
CA GLN A 120 2.20 -11.66 21.25
C GLN A 120 3.62 -12.27 21.18
N SER A 121 4.65 -11.42 21.32
CA SER A 121 6.01 -11.89 21.52
C SER A 121 6.13 -12.61 22.86
N ARG A 122 6.60 -13.85 22.84
CA ARG A 122 6.75 -14.69 24.04
C ARG A 122 8.17 -15.21 24.11
N PRO A 123 8.80 -15.22 25.30
CA PRO A 123 10.17 -15.72 25.45
C PRO A 123 10.27 -17.24 25.25
N TYR A 124 9.16 -17.96 25.41
CA TYR A 124 9.12 -19.42 25.33
C TYR A 124 7.74 -19.88 24.86
N ALA A 125 7.66 -20.51 23.70
CA ALA A 125 6.40 -21.00 23.13
C ALA A 125 6.64 -22.17 22.16
N GLY A 126 5.79 -23.18 22.22
CA GLY A 126 5.72 -24.32 21.32
C GLY A 126 4.29 -24.84 21.22
N ASP A 127 4.08 -25.94 20.48
CA ASP A 127 2.73 -26.47 20.20
C ASP A 127 1.99 -26.91 21.46
N THR A 128 2.71 -27.50 22.42
CA THR A 128 2.13 -28.09 23.64
C THR A 128 2.70 -27.50 24.93
N TYR A 129 3.58 -26.52 24.84
CA TYR A 129 4.25 -25.90 25.97
C TYR A 129 4.50 -24.42 25.75
N GLY A 130 4.71 -23.65 26.81
CA GLY A 130 5.09 -22.25 26.72
C GLY A 130 4.65 -21.43 27.91
N LEU A 131 5.19 -20.22 27.99
CA LEU A 131 4.78 -19.21 28.93
C LEU A 131 3.63 -18.40 28.31
N HIS A 132 2.44 -18.53 28.87
CA HIS A 132 1.27 -17.80 28.41
C HIS A 132 0.81 -16.80 29.49
N LEU A 133 0.95 -15.53 29.18
CA LEU A 133 0.48 -14.43 30.02
C LEU A 133 -0.60 -13.66 29.20
N PRO A 134 -1.88 -13.97 29.42
CA PRO A 134 -2.96 -13.33 28.68
C PRO A 134 -3.03 -11.84 29.01
N LEU A 135 -3.18 -11.02 27.97
CA LEU A 135 -3.34 -9.58 28.08
C LEU A 135 -4.81 -9.25 28.36
N LEU A 136 -5.05 -8.19 29.11
CA LEU A 136 -6.38 -7.62 29.32
C LEU A 136 -6.69 -6.57 28.25
N ALA A 137 -7.97 -6.34 27.99
CA ALA A 137 -8.42 -5.25 27.13
C ALA A 137 -7.94 -3.90 27.70
N GLY A 138 -7.54 -2.99 26.84
CA GLY A 138 -7.00 -1.69 27.24
C GLY A 138 -5.51 -1.72 27.64
N THR A 139 -4.86 -2.89 27.72
CA THR A 139 -3.42 -2.98 27.99
C THR A 139 -2.64 -2.29 26.88
N GLU A 140 -1.73 -1.39 27.27
CA GLU A 140 -0.82 -0.75 26.33
C GLU A 140 0.29 -1.71 25.93
N VAL A 141 0.56 -1.76 24.63
CA VAL A 141 1.56 -2.65 24.02
C VAL A 141 2.35 -1.91 22.97
N SER A 142 3.54 -2.42 22.67
CA SER A 142 4.37 -1.94 21.58
C SER A 142 4.35 -2.94 20.44
N ILE A 143 3.94 -2.49 19.27
CA ILE A 143 3.89 -3.32 18.04
C ILE A 143 5.24 -3.22 17.34
N ALA A 144 5.90 -4.35 17.17
CA ALA A 144 7.12 -4.48 16.38
C ALA A 144 6.79 -5.10 15.00
N PHE A 145 7.61 -4.79 14.01
CA PHE A 145 7.44 -5.25 12.65
C PHE A 145 8.62 -6.14 12.24
N GLU A 146 8.34 -7.37 11.79
CA GLU A 146 9.38 -8.30 11.35
C GLU A 146 10.19 -7.73 10.18
N GLY A 147 11.51 -7.54 10.39
CA GLY A 147 12.38 -6.93 9.40
C GLY A 147 11.97 -5.51 8.99
N GLY A 148 11.20 -4.82 9.82
CA GLY A 148 10.65 -3.49 9.50
C GLY A 148 9.54 -3.51 8.44
N ASN A 149 8.98 -4.66 8.11
CA ASN A 149 7.91 -4.75 7.13
C ASN A 149 6.56 -4.40 7.77
N PRO A 150 5.89 -3.28 7.37
CA PRO A 150 4.61 -2.88 7.94
C PRO A 150 3.48 -3.91 7.74
N ASP A 151 3.62 -4.82 6.78
CA ASP A 151 2.65 -5.90 6.53
C ASP A 151 2.82 -7.10 7.48
N ARG A 152 3.82 -7.07 8.38
CA ARG A 152 4.15 -8.17 9.32
C ARG A 152 4.37 -7.64 10.73
N SER A 153 3.31 -7.57 11.47
CA SER A 153 3.28 -7.19 12.88
C SER A 153 2.99 -8.41 13.79
#